data_54d4c9a0d9b5b57a8536bf3b0658c494
#
_entry.id   54d4c9a0d9b5b57a8536bf3b0658c494
#
_cell.length_a   1.000
_cell.length_b   1.000
_cell.length_c   1.000
_cell.angle_alpha   90.00
_cell.angle_beta   90.00
_cell.angle_gamma   90.00
#
_symmetry.space_group_name_H-M   'P 1'
#
loop_
_entity.id
_entity.type
_entity.pdbx_description
1 polymer ?
#
loop_
_entity_poly.entity_id
_entity_poly.type
_entity_poly.pdbx_seq_one_letter_code
_entity_poly.pdbx_strand_id
1 'polypeptide(L)'
;MSNCAIVGINWGDEGKGRMVDLLTEDYDVVVRFQGGGNAGHTVINEKGKFALHLLPSGIFRDGVVNILGNGVALDPENLWNEMCQVMENGVDLTPENLKISDRASLLLPWHRALDELEEQRLADKKFGSTKQGIAPFYSDKFQKKTILAGELFYPEHLKSHIADIMEWKNLTLEKVYGAKPYTMDMIDEWLNDYCEKIKPYVCDTGAVLRQAQKDGKKILFEAQLGSLRDLDYGIHPYTTSSNTTAAYAPIGSGLPSAKIDTVIGVVKAYSTCVGEGPFVCEMFGDEAEELRREGFEYGAKTGRPRRVGPIDIVATRYGVEVQAATEIALTKLDVLSYMDKIPVCSYYMLDGKKTDRFPFPVALNDAEPVIEYLDGWKCDISGVRRWEDLPVAAQNYVLYIEKQIGCPIKYVSVGPERDSIVIR
;
A
#
# COMPACT_ATOMS: atom_id res chain seq x y z
N MET A 1 -9.08 -17.19 17.78
CA MET A 1 -8.07 -16.83 16.76
C MET A 1 -8.47 -15.47 16.24
N SER A 2 -7.58 -14.49 16.23
CA SER A 2 -7.92 -13.16 15.73
C SER A 2 -7.07 -12.86 14.51
N ASN A 3 -7.66 -12.89 13.31
CA ASN A 3 -7.04 -12.42 12.10
C ASN A 3 -7.32 -10.93 11.93
N CYS A 4 -6.28 -10.17 11.63
CA CYS A 4 -6.38 -8.73 11.43
C CYS A 4 -5.90 -8.35 10.02
N ALA A 5 -6.58 -7.39 9.40
CA ALA A 5 -6.08 -6.75 8.18
C ALA A 5 -5.79 -5.27 8.47
N ILE A 6 -4.61 -4.81 8.05
CA ILE A 6 -4.24 -3.39 8.07
C ILE A 6 -4.32 -2.87 6.64
N VAL A 7 -5.22 -1.92 6.41
CA VAL A 7 -5.57 -1.39 5.08
C VAL A 7 -5.50 0.12 5.04
N GLY A 8 -5.29 0.69 3.85
CA GLY A 8 -5.38 2.13 3.64
C GLY A 8 -6.82 2.55 3.32
N ILE A 9 -7.26 3.63 3.92
CA ILE A 9 -8.62 4.14 3.74
C ILE A 9 -8.72 5.07 2.53
N ASN A 10 -7.71 5.89 2.28
CA ASN A 10 -7.76 6.92 1.24
C ASN A 10 -6.91 6.55 0.00
N TRP A 11 -5.93 7.38 -0.35
CA TRP A 11 -5.10 7.22 -1.57
C TRP A 11 -3.84 6.39 -1.39
N GLY A 12 -3.53 5.93 -0.18
CA GLY A 12 -2.25 5.32 0.17
C GLY A 12 -1.34 6.28 0.95
N ASP A 13 -0.16 5.79 1.34
CA ASP A 13 0.85 6.54 2.12
C ASP A 13 0.36 7.01 3.50
N GLU A 14 -0.68 6.35 4.07
CA GLU A 14 -1.25 6.70 5.36
C GLU A 14 -0.38 6.25 6.56
N GLY A 15 0.68 5.47 6.33
CA GLY A 15 1.56 4.96 7.38
C GLY A 15 1.24 3.53 7.83
N LYS A 16 0.70 2.70 6.93
CA LYS A 16 0.38 1.28 7.19
C LYS A 16 1.56 0.47 7.70
N GLY A 17 2.73 0.59 7.08
CA GLY A 17 3.93 -0.15 7.48
C GLY A 17 4.30 0.06 8.94
N ARG A 18 4.18 1.30 9.45
CA ARG A 18 4.38 1.60 10.88
C ARG A 18 3.35 0.89 11.75
N MET A 19 2.07 0.88 11.34
CA MET A 19 1.02 0.18 12.10
C MET A 19 1.23 -1.33 12.08
N VAL A 20 1.70 -1.90 10.97
CA VAL A 20 2.08 -3.32 10.90
C VAL A 20 3.24 -3.60 11.83
N ASP A 21 4.33 -2.84 11.76
CA ASP A 21 5.50 -3.02 12.63
C ASP A 21 5.15 -2.91 14.13
N LEU A 22 4.29 -1.95 14.50
CA LEU A 22 3.79 -1.80 15.86
C LEU A 22 3.01 -3.04 16.33
N LEU A 23 2.03 -3.47 15.52
CA LEU A 23 1.09 -4.53 15.91
C LEU A 23 1.64 -5.94 15.73
N THR A 24 2.71 -6.10 14.94
CA THR A 24 3.32 -7.42 14.69
C THR A 24 3.77 -8.14 15.96
N GLU A 25 4.01 -7.40 17.06
CA GLU A 25 4.34 -7.97 18.38
C GLU A 25 3.27 -8.96 18.89
N ASP A 26 2.01 -8.73 18.51
CA ASP A 26 0.87 -9.57 18.89
C ASP A 26 0.55 -10.69 17.90
N TYR A 27 1.32 -10.82 16.80
CA TYR A 27 1.02 -11.74 15.70
C TYR A 27 2.17 -12.69 15.40
N ASP A 28 1.82 -13.92 14.98
CA ASP A 28 2.77 -14.96 14.64
C ASP A 28 3.17 -14.95 13.14
N VAL A 29 2.27 -14.43 12.29
CA VAL A 29 2.44 -14.44 10.83
C VAL A 29 2.02 -13.10 10.26
N VAL A 30 2.84 -12.52 9.38
CA VAL A 30 2.50 -11.33 8.58
C VAL A 30 2.46 -11.68 7.10
N VAL A 31 1.39 -11.33 6.41
CA VAL A 31 1.17 -11.70 5.01
C VAL A 31 0.90 -10.46 4.15
N ARG A 32 1.78 -10.21 3.16
CA ARG A 32 1.48 -9.31 2.03
C ARG A 32 0.62 -10.07 1.04
N PHE A 33 -0.56 -9.55 0.71
CA PHE A 33 -1.54 -10.28 -0.08
C PHE A 33 -1.81 -9.68 -1.47
N GLN A 34 -1.30 -8.48 -1.76
CA GLN A 34 -1.50 -7.80 -3.04
C GLN A 34 -0.45 -6.71 -3.29
N GLY A 35 -0.48 -6.12 -4.50
CA GLY A 35 0.44 -5.05 -4.89
C GLY A 35 1.81 -5.58 -5.31
N GLY A 36 2.77 -4.71 -5.39
CA GLY A 36 4.14 -5.02 -5.82
C GLY A 36 5.12 -3.93 -5.39
N GLY A 37 6.17 -3.70 -6.16
CA GLY A 37 7.19 -2.68 -5.88
C GLY A 37 6.75 -1.22 -6.10
N ASN A 38 5.48 -0.96 -6.36
CA ASN A 38 4.95 0.36 -6.74
C ASN A 38 4.62 1.29 -5.56
N ALA A 39 4.61 0.79 -4.33
CA ALA A 39 4.47 1.62 -3.13
C ALA A 39 5.51 1.23 -2.09
N GLY A 40 5.94 2.18 -1.27
CA GLY A 40 6.92 1.95 -0.21
C GLY A 40 6.29 2.10 1.17
N HIS A 41 6.66 1.18 2.07
CA HIS A 41 6.36 1.27 3.49
C HIS A 41 7.61 1.71 4.25
N THR A 42 7.56 2.88 4.87
CA THR A 42 8.67 3.32 5.72
C THR A 42 8.50 2.74 7.12
N VAL A 43 9.50 2.01 7.58
CA VAL A 43 9.62 1.51 8.95
C VAL A 43 10.85 2.15 9.58
N ILE A 44 10.70 2.69 10.79
CA ILE A 44 11.79 3.27 11.58
C ILE A 44 11.85 2.49 12.90
N ASN A 45 12.99 1.85 13.15
CA ASN A 45 13.24 1.06 14.36
C ASN A 45 14.70 1.18 14.80
N GLU A 46 15.10 0.40 15.81
CA GLU A 46 16.45 0.37 16.35
C GLU A 46 17.54 -0.05 15.34
N LYS A 47 17.16 -0.75 14.26
CA LYS A 47 18.08 -1.17 13.18
C LYS A 47 18.25 -0.09 12.10
N GLY A 48 17.40 0.95 12.11
CA GLY A 48 17.49 2.05 11.17
C GLY A 48 16.16 2.47 10.54
N LYS A 49 16.27 3.15 9.40
CA LYS A 49 15.14 3.58 8.57
C LYS A 49 15.13 2.80 7.26
N PHE A 50 14.04 2.08 7.01
CA PHE A 50 13.86 1.21 5.86
C PHE A 50 12.65 1.66 5.04
N ALA A 51 12.82 1.63 3.73
CA ALA A 51 11.71 1.84 2.78
C ALA A 51 11.41 0.51 2.09
N LEU A 52 10.56 -0.31 2.69
CA LEU A 52 10.17 -1.61 2.16
C LEU A 52 9.15 -1.46 1.02
N HIS A 53 9.32 -2.22 -0.04
CA HIS A 53 8.41 -2.25 -1.19
C HIS A 53 7.69 -3.59 -1.32
N LEU A 54 8.40 -4.70 -1.17
CA LEU A 54 7.88 -6.07 -1.28
C LEU A 54 7.90 -6.81 0.04
N LEU A 55 8.97 -6.70 0.82
CA LEU A 55 9.06 -7.37 2.11
C LEU A 55 7.92 -6.93 3.04
N PRO A 56 7.30 -7.87 3.78
CA PRO A 56 6.36 -7.54 4.84
C PRO A 56 7.04 -6.71 5.94
N SER A 57 6.30 -5.77 6.53
CA SER A 57 6.85 -4.91 7.61
C SER A 57 7.16 -5.67 8.90
N GLY A 58 6.67 -6.91 9.04
CA GLY A 58 6.97 -7.81 10.16
C GLY A 58 8.37 -8.42 10.15
N ILE A 59 9.16 -8.20 9.08
CA ILE A 59 10.48 -8.81 8.91
C ILE A 59 11.51 -8.39 9.97
N PHE A 60 11.24 -7.32 10.70
CA PHE A 60 12.10 -6.83 11.77
C PHE A 60 11.82 -7.46 13.14
N ARG A 61 10.85 -8.39 13.24
CA ARG A 61 10.46 -9.05 14.49
C ARG A 61 10.90 -10.51 14.51
N ASP A 62 11.62 -10.87 15.55
CA ASP A 62 12.04 -12.25 15.75
C ASP A 62 10.83 -13.17 16.01
N GLY A 63 10.89 -14.38 15.49
CA GLY A 63 9.86 -15.40 15.69
C GLY A 63 8.60 -15.22 14.83
N VAL A 64 8.53 -14.18 14.00
CA VAL A 64 7.42 -13.92 13.08
C VAL A 64 7.70 -14.51 11.71
N VAL A 65 6.74 -15.24 11.14
CA VAL A 65 6.81 -15.75 9.77
C VAL A 65 6.22 -14.71 8.82
N ASN A 66 7.01 -14.28 7.85
CA ASN A 66 6.63 -13.28 6.85
C ASN A 66 6.32 -13.96 5.51
N ILE A 67 5.21 -13.62 4.89
CA ILE A 67 4.73 -14.30 3.68
C ILE A 67 4.42 -13.30 2.57
N LEU A 68 4.95 -13.58 1.37
CA LEU A 68 4.49 -12.98 0.12
C LEU A 68 3.45 -13.92 -0.51
N GLY A 69 2.18 -13.51 -0.50
CA GLY A 69 1.05 -14.33 -0.95
C GLY A 69 0.85 -14.36 -2.47
N ASN A 70 -0.14 -15.13 -2.92
CA ASN A 70 -0.46 -15.35 -4.33
C ASN A 70 -0.82 -14.07 -5.10
N GLY A 71 -1.37 -13.08 -4.41
CA GLY A 71 -1.86 -11.84 -5.03
C GLY A 71 -0.75 -10.82 -5.30
N VAL A 72 0.46 -11.05 -4.79
CA VAL A 72 1.59 -10.14 -4.96
C VAL A 72 2.14 -10.21 -6.39
N ALA A 73 2.43 -9.05 -6.98
CA ALA A 73 3.25 -8.94 -8.18
C ALA A 73 4.71 -9.11 -7.76
N LEU A 74 5.18 -10.36 -7.84
CA LEU A 74 6.49 -10.74 -7.33
C LEU A 74 7.58 -10.33 -8.31
N ASP A 75 8.31 -9.28 -7.97
CA ASP A 75 9.46 -8.78 -8.72
C ASP A 75 10.75 -9.34 -8.09
N PRO A 76 11.39 -10.36 -8.70
CA PRO A 76 12.58 -11.01 -8.14
C PRO A 76 13.76 -10.07 -7.94
N GLU A 77 13.98 -9.14 -8.88
CA GLU A 77 15.07 -8.17 -8.81
C GLU A 77 14.87 -7.19 -7.64
N ASN A 78 13.69 -6.54 -7.56
CA ASN A 78 13.39 -5.65 -6.45
C ASN A 78 13.43 -6.38 -5.11
N LEU A 79 12.86 -7.59 -5.05
CA LEU A 79 12.84 -8.38 -3.82
C LEU A 79 14.25 -8.73 -3.36
N TRP A 80 15.10 -9.24 -4.25
CA TRP A 80 16.45 -9.62 -3.88
C TRP A 80 17.28 -8.42 -3.42
N ASN A 81 17.19 -7.29 -4.11
CA ASN A 81 17.89 -6.07 -3.72
C ASN A 81 17.41 -5.56 -2.34
N GLU A 82 16.12 -5.63 -2.06
CA GLU A 82 15.55 -5.27 -0.77
C GLU A 82 15.98 -6.24 0.34
N MET A 83 16.02 -7.55 0.06
CA MET A 83 16.55 -8.56 0.98
C MET A 83 18.02 -8.29 1.33
N CYS A 84 18.87 -8.01 0.34
CA CYS A 84 20.26 -7.66 0.58
C CYS A 84 20.38 -6.43 1.49
N GLN A 85 19.61 -5.37 1.21
CA GLN A 85 19.62 -4.15 2.02
C GLN A 85 19.26 -4.41 3.49
N VAL A 86 18.22 -5.21 3.77
CA VAL A 86 17.84 -5.48 5.16
C VAL A 86 18.83 -6.42 5.85
N MET A 87 19.40 -7.40 5.13
CA MET A 87 20.44 -8.29 5.67
C MET A 87 21.72 -7.53 6.03
N GLU A 88 22.16 -6.57 5.21
CA GLU A 88 23.30 -5.70 5.48
C GLU A 88 23.12 -4.87 6.77
N ASN A 89 21.87 -4.62 7.16
CA ASN A 89 21.52 -3.93 8.41
C ASN A 89 21.19 -4.89 9.58
N GLY A 90 21.63 -6.15 9.47
CA GLY A 90 21.55 -7.12 10.56
C GLY A 90 20.18 -7.75 10.77
N VAL A 91 19.37 -7.82 9.73
CA VAL A 91 18.14 -8.63 9.71
C VAL A 91 18.48 -10.01 9.16
N ASP A 92 18.22 -11.07 9.93
CA ASP A 92 18.45 -12.44 9.48
C ASP A 92 17.25 -12.92 8.66
N LEU A 93 17.46 -13.13 7.35
CA LEU A 93 16.46 -13.63 6.41
C LEU A 93 16.75 -15.07 6.03
N THR A 94 15.86 -15.97 6.41
CA THR A 94 15.96 -17.39 6.14
C THR A 94 14.65 -17.93 5.55
N PRO A 95 14.67 -19.10 4.89
CA PRO A 95 13.43 -19.76 4.44
C PRO A 95 12.45 -20.11 5.57
N GLU A 96 12.89 -20.06 6.83
CA GLU A 96 12.04 -20.30 8.00
C GLU A 96 11.18 -19.06 8.32
N ASN A 97 11.74 -17.85 8.22
CA ASN A 97 11.07 -16.60 8.61
C ASN A 97 10.54 -15.75 7.44
N LEU A 98 10.99 -16.02 6.20
CA LEU A 98 10.44 -15.43 4.97
C LEU A 98 10.01 -16.53 4.00
N LYS A 99 8.78 -16.45 3.51
CA LYS A 99 8.22 -17.43 2.58
C LYS A 99 7.56 -16.74 1.40
N ILE A 100 7.76 -17.29 0.21
CA ILE A 100 7.19 -16.79 -1.04
C ILE A 100 6.22 -17.85 -1.55
N SER A 101 5.01 -17.45 -1.90
CA SER A 101 4.05 -18.38 -2.48
C SER A 101 4.53 -18.92 -3.81
N ASP A 102 4.52 -20.25 -3.95
CA ASP A 102 4.71 -20.95 -5.22
C ASP A 102 3.68 -20.54 -6.30
N ARG A 103 2.54 -19.99 -5.87
CA ARG A 103 1.46 -19.48 -6.75
C ARG A 103 1.53 -17.97 -6.99
N ALA A 104 2.51 -17.26 -6.44
CA ALA A 104 2.76 -15.88 -6.80
C ALA A 104 3.28 -15.82 -8.24
N SER A 105 2.78 -14.86 -9.03
CA SER A 105 3.25 -14.67 -10.40
C SER A 105 4.50 -13.78 -10.41
N LEU A 106 5.48 -14.10 -11.26
CA LEU A 106 6.70 -13.33 -11.44
C LEU A 106 6.44 -12.09 -12.30
N LEU A 107 6.91 -10.95 -11.84
CA LEU A 107 6.99 -9.74 -12.65
C LEU A 107 8.27 -9.82 -13.48
N LEU A 108 8.14 -10.05 -14.78
CA LEU A 108 9.23 -10.23 -15.72
C LEU A 108 9.75 -8.87 -16.24
N PRO A 109 10.98 -8.81 -16.76
CA PRO A 109 11.63 -7.55 -17.16
C PRO A 109 10.81 -6.71 -18.14
N TRP A 110 10.11 -7.32 -19.08
CA TRP A 110 9.28 -6.62 -20.04
C TRP A 110 8.08 -5.88 -19.44
N HIS A 111 7.61 -6.25 -18.23
CA HIS A 111 6.49 -5.54 -17.61
C HIS A 111 6.85 -4.09 -17.28
N ARG A 112 8.06 -3.85 -16.73
CA ARG A 112 8.55 -2.49 -16.48
C ARG A 112 8.74 -1.71 -17.77
N ALA A 113 9.32 -2.34 -18.80
CA ALA A 113 9.50 -1.71 -20.10
C ALA A 113 8.17 -1.31 -20.74
N LEU A 114 7.15 -2.19 -20.70
CA LEU A 114 5.81 -1.91 -21.22
C LEU A 114 5.10 -0.79 -20.45
N ASP A 115 5.23 -0.73 -19.13
CA ASP A 115 4.65 0.34 -18.30
C ASP A 115 5.27 1.70 -18.67
N GLU A 116 6.59 1.76 -18.83
CA GLU A 116 7.27 2.98 -19.23
C GLU A 116 6.90 3.42 -20.65
N LEU A 117 6.87 2.51 -21.60
CA LEU A 117 6.51 2.78 -22.99
C LEU A 117 5.07 3.27 -23.12
N GLU A 118 4.14 2.71 -22.33
CA GLU A 118 2.75 3.15 -22.34
C GLU A 118 2.59 4.56 -21.75
N GLU A 119 3.27 4.88 -20.65
CA GLU A 119 3.27 6.25 -20.09
C GLU A 119 3.86 7.26 -21.09
N GLN A 120 4.91 6.88 -21.84
CA GLN A 120 5.45 7.71 -22.89
C GLN A 120 4.47 7.90 -24.04
N ARG A 121 3.77 6.85 -24.48
CA ARG A 121 2.76 6.89 -25.54
C ARG A 121 1.57 7.77 -25.16
N LEU A 122 1.16 7.73 -23.90
CA LEU A 122 0.03 8.52 -23.38
C LEU A 122 0.35 10.02 -23.28
N ALA A 123 1.62 10.39 -23.19
CA ALA A 123 2.08 11.78 -23.12
C ALA A 123 1.29 12.61 -22.07
N ASP A 124 0.49 13.59 -22.49
CA ASP A 124 -0.30 14.44 -21.60
C ASP A 124 -1.48 13.72 -20.93
N LYS A 125 -1.85 12.54 -21.43
CA LYS A 125 -2.93 11.70 -20.88
C LYS A 125 -2.41 10.60 -19.96
N LYS A 126 -1.14 10.68 -19.55
CA LYS A 126 -0.52 9.71 -18.65
C LYS A 126 -1.28 9.56 -17.32
N PHE A 127 -1.25 8.38 -16.74
CA PHE A 127 -1.85 8.10 -15.44
C PHE A 127 -0.93 8.45 -14.25
N GLY A 128 0.35 8.75 -14.51
CA GLY A 128 1.34 8.97 -13.49
C GLY A 128 1.83 7.65 -12.87
N SER A 129 2.01 6.62 -13.70
CA SER A 129 2.54 5.33 -13.27
C SER A 129 3.88 5.45 -12.56
N THR A 130 4.10 4.56 -11.60
CA THR A 130 5.38 4.41 -10.91
C THR A 130 6.44 3.71 -11.78
N LYS A 131 6.09 3.26 -12.98
CA LYS A 131 6.92 2.51 -13.93
C LYS A 131 7.48 1.20 -13.33
N GLN A 132 6.74 0.61 -12.41
CA GLN A 132 7.11 -0.65 -11.78
C GLN A 132 6.45 -1.87 -12.45
N GLY A 133 5.83 -1.68 -13.61
CA GLY A 133 5.26 -2.76 -14.42
C GLY A 133 3.96 -3.36 -13.89
N ILE A 134 3.27 -2.68 -12.98
CA ILE A 134 2.10 -3.24 -12.27
C ILE A 134 0.92 -3.46 -13.20
N ALA A 135 0.55 -2.49 -14.02
CA ALA A 135 -0.58 -2.62 -14.92
C ALA A 135 -0.35 -3.69 -16.00
N PRO A 136 0.79 -3.73 -16.72
CA PRO A 136 1.10 -4.82 -17.65
C PRO A 136 1.14 -6.19 -16.98
N PHE A 137 1.70 -6.28 -15.76
CA PHE A 137 1.75 -7.53 -15.00
C PHE A 137 0.37 -8.10 -14.68
N TYR A 138 -0.53 -7.30 -14.08
CA TYR A 138 -1.87 -7.80 -13.76
C TYR A 138 -2.69 -8.07 -15.01
N SER A 139 -2.52 -7.28 -16.08
CA SER A 139 -3.11 -7.61 -17.40
C SER A 139 -2.69 -9.01 -17.85
N ASP A 140 -1.41 -9.33 -17.77
CA ASP A 140 -0.89 -10.65 -18.16
C ASP A 140 -1.36 -11.75 -17.24
N LYS A 141 -1.46 -11.49 -15.94
CA LYS A 141 -1.99 -12.46 -14.98
C LYS A 141 -3.39 -12.90 -15.35
N PHE A 142 -4.28 -11.96 -15.70
CA PHE A 142 -5.65 -12.29 -16.13
C PHE A 142 -5.70 -12.90 -17.53
N GLN A 143 -4.74 -12.59 -18.41
CA GLN A 143 -4.56 -13.24 -19.70
C GLN A 143 -3.89 -14.62 -19.60
N LYS A 144 -3.45 -15.06 -18.41
CA LYS A 144 -2.72 -16.30 -18.15
C LYS A 144 -1.37 -16.36 -18.90
N LYS A 145 -0.70 -15.21 -19.00
CA LYS A 145 0.61 -15.04 -19.64
C LYS A 145 1.67 -14.63 -18.60
N THR A 146 1.66 -15.32 -17.45
CA THR A 146 2.61 -15.12 -16.36
C THR A 146 3.24 -16.44 -15.96
N ILE A 147 4.41 -16.37 -15.36
CA ILE A 147 5.12 -17.49 -14.76
C ILE A 147 4.81 -17.50 -13.26
N LEU A 148 4.48 -18.67 -12.72
CA LEU A 148 4.35 -18.83 -11.28
C LEU A 148 5.71 -19.10 -10.63
N ALA A 149 5.95 -18.61 -9.43
CA ALA A 149 7.21 -18.81 -8.72
C ALA A 149 7.54 -20.30 -8.52
N GLY A 150 6.54 -21.17 -8.37
CA GLY A 150 6.72 -22.63 -8.31
C GLY A 150 7.32 -23.24 -9.58
N GLU A 151 7.19 -22.60 -10.74
CA GLU A 151 7.78 -23.08 -11.98
C GLU A 151 9.33 -23.04 -11.98
N LEU A 152 9.92 -22.25 -11.06
CA LEU A 152 11.37 -22.22 -10.85
C LEU A 152 11.96 -23.59 -10.49
N PHE A 153 11.14 -24.52 -10.00
CA PHE A 153 11.56 -25.90 -9.70
C PHE A 153 11.50 -26.84 -10.91
N TYR A 154 11.00 -26.37 -12.07
CA TYR A 154 10.81 -27.15 -13.29
C TYR A 154 11.49 -26.47 -14.48
N PRO A 155 12.84 -26.44 -14.56
CA PRO A 155 13.60 -25.58 -15.48
C PRO A 155 13.27 -25.79 -16.95
N GLU A 156 13.05 -27.02 -17.40
CA GLU A 156 12.71 -27.32 -18.80
C GLU A 156 11.33 -26.74 -19.17
N HIS A 157 10.35 -26.93 -18.28
CA HIS A 157 9.01 -26.37 -18.45
C HIS A 157 9.06 -24.83 -18.43
N LEU A 158 9.74 -24.28 -17.43
CA LEU A 158 9.91 -22.83 -17.26
C LEU A 158 10.47 -22.17 -18.53
N LYS A 159 11.54 -22.73 -19.09
CA LYS A 159 12.20 -22.20 -20.28
C LYS A 159 11.26 -22.21 -21.49
N SER A 160 10.52 -23.31 -21.73
CA SER A 160 9.53 -23.39 -22.79
C SER A 160 8.39 -22.38 -22.60
N HIS A 161 7.86 -22.31 -21.39
CA HIS A 161 6.73 -21.41 -21.07
C HIS A 161 7.12 -19.92 -21.23
N ILE A 162 8.33 -19.54 -20.78
CA ILE A 162 8.86 -18.20 -20.98
C ILE A 162 8.98 -17.87 -22.48
N ALA A 163 9.52 -18.79 -23.29
CA ALA A 163 9.69 -18.60 -24.72
C ALA A 163 8.34 -18.33 -25.42
N ASP A 164 7.29 -19.09 -25.07
CA ASP A 164 5.96 -18.91 -25.62
C ASP A 164 5.36 -17.51 -25.26
N ILE A 165 5.53 -17.07 -24.01
CA ILE A 165 5.05 -15.76 -23.58
C ILE A 165 5.87 -14.64 -24.25
N MET A 166 7.19 -14.80 -24.32
CA MET A 166 8.12 -13.82 -24.86
C MET A 166 7.86 -13.55 -26.35
N GLU A 167 7.47 -14.56 -27.15
CA GLU A 167 7.10 -14.40 -28.55
C GLU A 167 5.99 -13.34 -28.68
N TRP A 168 4.92 -13.47 -27.88
CA TRP A 168 3.81 -12.51 -27.87
C TRP A 168 4.25 -11.12 -27.36
N LYS A 169 5.08 -11.07 -26.34
CA LYS A 169 5.56 -9.80 -25.78
C LYS A 169 6.45 -9.05 -26.76
N ASN A 170 7.31 -9.76 -27.46
CA ASN A 170 8.17 -9.17 -28.48
C ASN A 170 7.37 -8.61 -29.64
N LEU A 171 6.28 -9.27 -30.08
CA LEU A 171 5.36 -8.69 -31.06
C LEU A 171 4.78 -7.35 -30.57
N THR A 172 4.39 -7.25 -29.31
CA THR A 172 3.87 -6.01 -28.72
C THR A 172 4.96 -4.93 -28.68
N LEU A 173 6.15 -5.27 -28.18
CA LEU A 173 7.27 -4.33 -28.08
C LEU A 173 7.66 -3.77 -29.45
N GLU A 174 7.83 -4.63 -30.45
CA GLU A 174 8.26 -4.23 -31.79
C GLU A 174 7.16 -3.51 -32.58
N LYS A 175 5.95 -4.07 -32.63
CA LYS A 175 4.90 -3.60 -33.55
C LYS A 175 4.08 -2.45 -32.99
N VAL A 176 3.89 -2.39 -31.67
CA VAL A 176 3.10 -1.32 -31.01
C VAL A 176 4.02 -0.16 -30.60
N TYR A 177 5.15 -0.48 -29.97
CA TYR A 177 6.03 0.55 -29.38
C TYR A 177 7.29 0.83 -30.17
N GLY A 178 7.66 0.02 -31.17
CA GLY A 178 8.93 0.16 -31.92
C GLY A 178 10.17 -0.08 -31.01
N ALA A 179 9.99 -0.82 -29.94
CA ALA A 179 11.03 -1.11 -28.95
C ALA A 179 11.80 -2.39 -29.34
N LYS A 180 12.97 -2.58 -28.73
CA LYS A 180 13.79 -3.78 -28.96
C LYS A 180 13.15 -5.00 -28.29
N PRO A 181 13.18 -6.18 -28.95
CA PRO A 181 12.70 -7.42 -28.37
C PRO A 181 13.65 -7.92 -27.26
N TYR A 182 13.11 -8.73 -26.35
CA TYR A 182 13.89 -9.52 -25.40
C TYR A 182 14.41 -10.81 -26.09
N THR A 183 15.56 -11.28 -25.62
CA THR A 183 16.13 -12.57 -26.04
C THR A 183 16.12 -13.56 -24.85
N MET A 184 16.21 -14.85 -25.17
CA MET A 184 16.32 -15.87 -24.11
C MET A 184 17.57 -15.66 -23.25
N ASP A 185 18.69 -15.25 -23.85
CA ASP A 185 19.92 -14.98 -23.08
C ASP A 185 19.71 -13.88 -22.03
N MET A 186 19.00 -12.81 -22.36
CA MET A 186 18.66 -11.74 -21.39
C MET A 186 17.79 -12.27 -20.24
N ILE A 187 16.87 -13.18 -20.55
CA ILE A 187 15.99 -13.77 -19.54
C ILE A 187 16.76 -14.81 -18.70
N ASP A 188 17.62 -15.64 -19.32
CA ASP A 188 18.45 -16.61 -18.60
C ASP A 188 19.40 -15.88 -17.61
N GLU A 189 19.99 -14.76 -18.01
CA GLU A 189 20.80 -13.89 -17.13
C GLU A 189 19.95 -13.39 -15.94
N TRP A 190 18.78 -12.83 -16.20
CA TRP A 190 17.88 -12.34 -15.15
C TRP A 190 17.40 -13.46 -14.20
N LEU A 191 17.09 -14.67 -14.72
CA LEU A 191 16.74 -15.83 -13.92
C LEU A 191 17.87 -16.22 -12.96
N ASN A 192 19.11 -16.27 -13.46
CA ASN A 192 20.29 -16.60 -12.67
C ASN A 192 20.61 -15.55 -11.60
N ASP A 193 20.49 -14.25 -11.97
CA ASP A 193 20.87 -13.16 -11.08
C ASP A 193 19.88 -12.97 -9.93
N TYR A 194 18.59 -13.21 -10.16
CA TYR A 194 17.55 -12.89 -9.19
C TYR A 194 16.66 -14.06 -8.81
N CYS A 195 16.15 -14.84 -9.76
CA CYS A 195 15.19 -15.89 -9.46
C CYS A 195 15.83 -17.07 -8.68
N GLU A 196 17.03 -17.47 -9.03
CA GLU A 196 17.75 -18.52 -8.28
C GLU A 196 18.07 -18.07 -6.85
N LYS A 197 18.21 -16.74 -6.59
CA LYS A 197 18.45 -16.21 -5.24
C LYS A 197 17.22 -16.28 -4.34
N ILE A 198 16.02 -16.06 -4.89
CA ILE A 198 14.77 -16.09 -4.12
C ILE A 198 14.14 -17.48 -4.07
N LYS A 199 14.53 -18.39 -4.95
CA LYS A 199 14.01 -19.77 -5.06
C LYS A 199 14.01 -20.57 -3.76
N PRO A 200 15.03 -20.48 -2.87
CA PRO A 200 15.01 -21.18 -1.59
C PRO A 200 13.84 -20.79 -0.66
N TYR A 201 13.27 -19.61 -0.85
CA TYR A 201 12.15 -19.07 -0.07
C TYR A 201 10.78 -19.47 -0.62
N VAL A 202 10.73 -20.06 -1.83
CA VAL A 202 9.47 -20.43 -2.52
C VAL A 202 8.93 -21.73 -1.96
N CYS A 203 7.66 -21.74 -1.54
CA CYS A 203 6.99 -22.93 -1.00
C CYS A 203 5.45 -22.83 -1.14
N ASP A 204 4.72 -23.91 -0.81
CA ASP A 204 3.26 -23.88 -0.64
C ASP A 204 2.89 -23.08 0.63
N THR A 205 2.80 -21.75 0.47
CA THR A 205 2.41 -20.85 1.57
C THR A 205 0.97 -21.08 2.02
N GLY A 206 0.12 -21.60 1.15
CA GLY A 206 -1.25 -21.98 1.51
C GLY A 206 -1.26 -23.11 2.54
N ALA A 207 -0.39 -24.11 2.40
CA ALA A 207 -0.23 -25.18 3.39
C ALA A 207 0.31 -24.62 4.72
N VAL A 208 1.30 -23.72 4.66
CA VAL A 208 1.86 -23.04 5.85
C VAL A 208 0.76 -22.28 6.60
N LEU A 209 -0.04 -21.48 5.89
CA LEU A 209 -1.11 -20.69 6.49
C LEU A 209 -2.25 -21.56 7.06
N ARG A 210 -2.63 -22.62 6.37
CA ARG A 210 -3.61 -23.60 6.89
C ARG A 210 -3.11 -24.28 8.16
N GLN A 211 -1.82 -24.59 8.24
CA GLN A 211 -1.23 -25.16 9.45
C GLN A 211 -1.20 -24.12 10.57
N ALA A 212 -0.74 -22.90 10.32
CA ALA A 212 -0.76 -21.80 11.27
C ALA A 212 -2.18 -21.58 11.87
N GLN A 213 -3.21 -21.62 10.99
CA GLN A 213 -4.60 -21.51 11.44
C GLN A 213 -5.02 -22.67 12.35
N LYS A 214 -4.63 -23.92 12.05
CA LYS A 214 -4.90 -25.09 12.90
C LYS A 214 -4.21 -24.98 14.26
N ASP A 215 -3.00 -24.43 14.27
CA ASP A 215 -2.19 -24.26 15.48
C ASP A 215 -2.62 -23.05 16.33
N GLY A 216 -3.69 -22.36 15.93
CA GLY A 216 -4.24 -21.21 16.66
C GLY A 216 -3.40 -19.95 16.53
N LYS A 217 -2.51 -19.87 15.53
CA LYS A 217 -1.65 -18.72 15.28
C LYS A 217 -2.46 -17.51 14.81
N LYS A 218 -2.02 -16.31 15.22
CA LYS A 218 -2.59 -15.04 14.82
C LYS A 218 -1.96 -14.57 13.51
N ILE A 219 -2.78 -14.20 12.53
CA ILE A 219 -2.33 -13.77 11.20
C ILE A 219 -2.68 -12.30 10.98
N LEU A 220 -1.67 -11.52 10.61
CA LEU A 220 -1.79 -10.12 10.21
C LEU A 220 -1.66 -9.99 8.69
N PHE A 221 -2.69 -9.45 8.04
CA PHE A 221 -2.69 -9.18 6.60
C PHE A 221 -2.31 -7.73 6.35
N GLU A 222 -1.24 -7.52 5.61
CA GLU A 222 -0.70 -6.20 5.28
C GLU A 222 -1.08 -5.82 3.86
N ALA A 223 -1.91 -4.77 3.72
CA ALA A 223 -2.27 -4.19 2.44
C ALA A 223 -1.29 -3.14 1.96
N GLN A 224 -1.36 -2.84 0.68
CA GLN A 224 -0.65 -1.76 0.01
C GLN A 224 -1.64 -0.78 -0.60
N LEU A 225 -1.27 0.52 -0.69
CA LEU A 225 -2.13 1.59 -1.18
C LEU A 225 -3.37 1.81 -0.30
N GLY A 226 -4.48 2.26 -0.86
CA GLY A 226 -5.72 2.52 -0.15
C GLY A 226 -6.95 2.38 -1.04
N SER A 227 -8.15 2.51 -0.46
CA SER A 227 -9.43 2.26 -1.11
C SER A 227 -9.63 3.04 -2.41
N LEU A 228 -9.20 4.31 -2.44
CA LEU A 228 -9.37 5.18 -3.60
C LEU A 228 -8.42 4.83 -4.76
N ARG A 229 -7.47 3.93 -4.53
CA ARG A 229 -6.58 3.35 -5.52
C ARG A 229 -6.92 1.89 -5.85
N ASP A 230 -7.99 1.34 -5.28
CA ASP A 230 -8.46 0.01 -5.59
C ASP A 230 -8.92 -0.10 -7.06
N LEU A 231 -8.70 -1.27 -7.68
CA LEU A 231 -9.06 -1.50 -9.07
C LEU A 231 -10.56 -1.32 -9.33
N ASP A 232 -11.40 -1.85 -8.43
CA ASP A 232 -12.85 -1.92 -8.60
C ASP A 232 -13.60 -0.76 -7.93
N TYR A 233 -13.07 -0.27 -6.78
CA TYR A 233 -13.73 0.73 -5.93
C TYR A 233 -13.05 2.11 -5.96
N GLY A 234 -11.89 2.22 -6.60
CA GLY A 234 -11.11 3.46 -6.63
C GLY A 234 -11.60 4.48 -7.66
N ILE A 235 -10.84 5.56 -7.77
CA ILE A 235 -11.11 6.70 -8.68
C ILE A 235 -10.66 6.37 -10.12
N HIS A 236 -11.23 5.32 -10.71
CA HIS A 236 -10.89 4.87 -12.07
C HIS A 236 -10.91 6.01 -13.10
N PRO A 237 -9.90 6.11 -14.01
CA PRO A 237 -8.83 5.15 -14.27
C PRO A 237 -7.54 5.36 -13.44
N TYR A 238 -7.53 6.25 -12.48
CA TYR A 238 -6.36 6.58 -11.65
C TYR A 238 -6.22 5.62 -10.46
N THR A 239 -6.27 4.32 -10.73
CA THR A 239 -6.19 3.21 -9.76
C THR A 239 -4.90 2.43 -9.93
N THR A 240 -4.56 1.59 -8.95
CA THR A 240 -3.65 0.47 -9.18
C THR A 240 -4.41 -0.68 -9.84
N SER A 241 -3.69 -1.62 -10.44
CA SER A 241 -4.31 -2.79 -11.09
C SER A 241 -4.48 -3.97 -10.14
N SER A 242 -4.53 -3.72 -8.83
CA SER A 242 -4.74 -4.75 -7.80
C SER A 242 -5.87 -4.38 -6.84
N ASN A 243 -6.44 -5.39 -6.16
CA ASN A 243 -7.47 -5.20 -5.15
C ASN A 243 -6.82 -4.85 -3.80
N THR A 244 -7.10 -3.65 -3.30
CA THR A 244 -6.51 -3.13 -2.06
C THR A 244 -7.40 -3.35 -0.85
N THR A 245 -8.56 -3.97 -1.04
CA THR A 245 -9.56 -4.18 0.00
C THR A 245 -9.21 -5.33 0.96
N ALA A 246 -9.59 -5.20 2.23
CA ALA A 246 -9.46 -6.28 3.22
C ALA A 246 -10.15 -7.58 2.77
N ALA A 247 -11.25 -7.47 2.02
CA ALA A 247 -11.98 -8.60 1.47
C ALA A 247 -11.14 -9.48 0.52
N TYR A 248 -10.10 -8.92 -0.12
CA TYR A 248 -9.20 -9.68 -0.98
C TYR A 248 -8.08 -10.40 -0.19
N ALA A 249 -7.83 -10.04 1.05
CA ALA A 249 -6.73 -10.60 1.84
C ALA A 249 -6.76 -12.14 1.95
N PRO A 250 -7.90 -12.80 2.20
CA PRO A 250 -7.97 -14.26 2.20
C PRO A 250 -7.55 -14.90 0.86
N ILE A 251 -7.99 -14.32 -0.25
CA ILE A 251 -7.68 -14.83 -1.60
C ILE A 251 -6.22 -14.57 -1.96
N GLY A 252 -5.79 -13.32 -1.80
CA GLY A 252 -4.44 -12.89 -2.17
C GLY A 252 -3.34 -13.47 -1.30
N SER A 253 -3.65 -13.89 -0.07
CA SER A 253 -2.70 -14.60 0.81
C SER A 253 -2.52 -16.08 0.48
N GLY A 254 -3.51 -16.71 -0.21
CA GLY A 254 -3.56 -18.16 -0.40
C GLY A 254 -4.28 -18.92 0.72
N LEU A 255 -5.04 -18.22 1.57
CA LEU A 255 -5.88 -18.79 2.63
C LEU A 255 -7.35 -18.37 2.46
N PRO A 256 -8.06 -18.84 1.40
CA PRO A 256 -9.40 -18.36 1.08
C PRO A 256 -10.46 -18.65 2.15
N SER A 257 -10.15 -19.54 3.11
CA SER A 257 -10.99 -19.84 4.27
C SER A 257 -10.80 -18.89 5.46
N ALA A 258 -9.83 -17.97 5.39
CA ALA A 258 -9.60 -17.03 6.49
C ALA A 258 -10.81 -16.11 6.68
N LYS A 259 -11.19 -15.92 7.95
CA LYS A 259 -12.09 -14.85 8.36
C LYS A 259 -11.26 -13.72 8.92
N ILE A 260 -11.55 -12.51 8.52
CA ILE A 260 -10.93 -11.32 9.07
C ILE A 260 -11.81 -10.84 10.22
N ASP A 261 -11.29 -10.89 11.45
CA ASP A 261 -12.04 -10.51 12.64
C ASP A 261 -11.97 -9.00 12.90
N THR A 262 -10.82 -8.40 12.58
CA THR A 262 -10.54 -6.98 12.75
C THR A 262 -9.98 -6.39 11.47
N VAL A 263 -10.52 -5.27 11.02
CA VAL A 263 -9.99 -4.48 9.90
C VAL A 263 -9.59 -3.11 10.44
N ILE A 264 -8.29 -2.87 10.54
CA ILE A 264 -7.74 -1.58 10.95
C ILE A 264 -7.50 -0.72 9.72
N GLY A 265 -8.35 0.29 9.56
CA GLY A 265 -8.20 1.30 8.53
C GLY A 265 -7.19 2.37 8.95
N VAL A 266 -6.16 2.61 8.15
CA VAL A 266 -5.19 3.68 8.42
C VAL A 266 -5.60 4.94 7.66
N VAL A 267 -5.68 6.07 8.39
CA VAL A 267 -6.06 7.39 7.88
C VAL A 267 -5.06 8.42 8.38
N LYS A 268 -4.64 9.37 7.56
CA LYS A 268 -3.91 10.55 8.04
C LYS A 268 -4.87 11.58 8.63
N ALA A 269 -4.41 12.38 9.56
CA ALA A 269 -5.15 13.53 10.08
C ALA A 269 -5.39 14.64 9.03
N TYR A 270 -4.83 14.52 7.85
CA TYR A 270 -5.04 15.32 6.64
C TYR A 270 -4.96 14.41 5.41
N SER A 271 -5.30 14.90 4.23
CA SER A 271 -5.28 14.08 3.02
C SER A 271 -4.02 14.29 2.19
N THR A 272 -3.52 13.21 1.59
CA THR A 272 -2.45 13.26 0.60
C THR A 272 -2.77 12.37 -0.58
N CYS A 273 -2.34 12.78 -1.76
CA CYS A 273 -2.51 11.99 -2.98
C CYS A 273 -1.20 11.98 -3.77
N VAL A 274 -0.78 10.80 -4.22
CA VAL A 274 0.32 10.61 -5.16
C VAL A 274 -0.26 10.20 -6.50
N GLY A 275 0.26 10.75 -7.60
CA GLY A 275 -0.23 10.49 -8.95
C GLY A 275 -1.38 11.39 -9.36
N GLU A 276 -1.92 11.10 -10.53
CA GLU A 276 -2.95 11.91 -11.17
C GLU A 276 -4.36 11.54 -10.65
N GLY A 277 -5.36 12.25 -11.17
CA GLY A 277 -6.77 12.06 -10.86
C GLY A 277 -7.37 13.10 -9.92
N PRO A 278 -8.69 13.08 -9.75
CA PRO A 278 -9.40 14.07 -8.93
C PRO A 278 -9.01 13.94 -7.45
N PHE A 279 -8.78 15.10 -6.85
CA PHE A 279 -8.54 15.28 -5.42
C PHE A 279 -9.31 16.53 -4.97
N VAL A 280 -10.58 16.34 -4.64
CA VAL A 280 -11.57 17.41 -4.50
C VAL A 280 -11.14 18.51 -3.51
N CYS A 281 -10.52 18.13 -2.40
CA CYS A 281 -10.08 19.08 -1.37
C CYS A 281 -8.59 19.47 -1.48
N GLU A 282 -7.98 19.38 -2.66
CA GLU A 282 -6.57 19.74 -2.85
C GLU A 282 -6.29 21.20 -2.50
N MET A 283 -5.24 21.43 -1.72
CA MET A 283 -4.73 22.75 -1.35
C MET A 283 -3.63 23.20 -2.29
N PHE A 284 -3.53 24.51 -2.49
CA PHE A 284 -2.52 25.15 -3.33
C PHE A 284 -1.88 26.35 -2.60
N GLY A 285 -0.76 26.83 -3.13
CA GLY A 285 -0.06 28.01 -2.59
C GLY A 285 0.66 27.72 -1.26
N ASP A 286 0.84 28.79 -0.48
CA ASP A 286 1.70 28.77 0.72
C ASP A 286 1.20 27.80 1.81
N GLU A 287 -0.11 27.71 2.00
CA GLU A 287 -0.71 26.77 2.99
C GLU A 287 -0.40 25.31 2.63
N ALA A 288 -0.46 24.97 1.34
CA ALA A 288 -0.10 23.64 0.88
C ALA A 288 1.39 23.34 1.07
N GLU A 289 2.26 24.33 0.77
CA GLU A 289 3.71 24.18 0.99
C GLU A 289 4.05 24.04 2.48
N GLU A 290 3.38 24.77 3.35
CA GLU A 290 3.55 24.64 4.78
C GLU A 290 3.16 23.25 5.27
N LEU A 291 1.98 22.75 4.87
CA LEU A 291 1.54 21.39 5.23
C LEU A 291 2.51 20.31 4.70
N ARG A 292 3.04 20.45 3.47
CA ARG A 292 4.06 19.54 2.92
C ARG A 292 5.34 19.56 3.74
N ARG A 293 5.80 20.72 4.14
CA ARG A 293 7.03 20.88 4.95
C ARG A 293 6.86 20.24 6.32
N GLU A 294 5.80 20.57 7.04
CA GLU A 294 5.52 20.05 8.37
C GLU A 294 5.26 18.53 8.34
N GLY A 295 4.56 18.05 7.31
CA GLY A 295 4.26 16.63 7.12
C GLY A 295 5.38 15.81 6.45
N PHE A 296 6.46 16.44 5.97
CA PHE A 296 7.49 15.77 5.14
C PHE A 296 6.87 15.04 3.94
N GLU A 297 5.90 15.70 3.26
CA GLU A 297 5.12 15.09 2.19
C GLU A 297 5.84 15.19 0.83
N TYR A 298 6.96 14.46 0.74
CA TYR A 298 7.78 14.33 -0.47
C TYR A 298 8.02 12.84 -0.76
N GLY A 299 8.11 12.49 -2.04
CA GLY A 299 8.37 11.12 -2.47
C GLY A 299 9.75 10.64 -2.03
N ALA A 300 9.83 9.48 -1.37
CA ALA A 300 11.07 8.96 -0.79
C ALA A 300 12.19 8.75 -1.83
N LYS A 301 11.86 8.34 -3.06
CA LYS A 301 12.85 8.12 -4.15
C LYS A 301 13.07 9.36 -5.02
N THR A 302 12.01 10.13 -5.27
CA THR A 302 12.03 11.18 -6.30
C THR A 302 12.10 12.59 -5.72
N GLY A 303 11.86 12.77 -4.42
CA GLY A 303 11.69 14.09 -3.79
C GLY A 303 10.47 14.86 -4.32
N ARG A 304 9.63 14.28 -5.19
CA ARG A 304 8.45 14.95 -5.76
C ARG A 304 7.49 15.34 -4.65
N PRO A 305 7.03 16.60 -4.61
CA PRO A 305 6.03 17.03 -3.63
C PRO A 305 4.73 16.26 -3.84
N ARG A 306 4.14 15.78 -2.74
CA ARG A 306 2.81 15.16 -2.75
C ARG A 306 1.74 16.24 -2.83
N ARG A 307 0.62 15.92 -3.45
CA ARG A 307 -0.61 16.70 -3.36
C ARG A 307 -1.15 16.58 -1.95
N VAL A 308 -1.55 17.67 -1.34
CA VAL A 308 -2.01 17.73 0.06
C VAL A 308 -3.34 18.47 0.15
N GLY A 309 -4.12 18.20 1.19
CA GLY A 309 -5.38 18.86 1.49
C GLY A 309 -5.84 18.57 2.91
N PRO A 310 -6.91 19.21 3.39
CA PRO A 310 -7.53 18.86 4.66
C PRO A 310 -7.97 17.41 4.66
N ILE A 311 -8.28 16.87 5.84
CA ILE A 311 -8.94 15.57 5.88
C ILE A 311 -10.25 15.63 5.09
N ASP A 312 -10.44 14.67 4.19
CA ASP A 312 -11.62 14.56 3.36
C ASP A 312 -12.58 13.55 3.99
N ILE A 313 -13.61 14.03 4.66
CA ILE A 313 -14.58 13.20 5.37
C ILE A 313 -15.40 12.35 4.41
N VAL A 314 -15.76 12.89 3.24
CA VAL A 314 -16.57 12.17 2.25
C VAL A 314 -15.79 10.98 1.69
N ALA A 315 -14.55 11.22 1.26
CA ALA A 315 -13.67 10.19 0.76
C ALA A 315 -13.27 9.17 1.85
N THR A 316 -13.02 9.64 3.08
CA THR A 316 -12.64 8.76 4.20
C THR A 316 -13.80 7.85 4.62
N ARG A 317 -15.03 8.37 4.71
CA ARG A 317 -16.23 7.55 4.99
C ARG A 317 -16.43 6.48 3.95
N TYR A 318 -16.34 6.84 2.67
CA TYR A 318 -16.41 5.86 1.57
C TYR A 318 -15.33 4.78 1.70
N GLY A 319 -14.09 5.17 1.99
CA GLY A 319 -13.01 4.20 2.18
C GLY A 319 -13.24 3.28 3.37
N VAL A 320 -13.80 3.78 4.49
CA VAL A 320 -14.20 2.98 5.65
C VAL A 320 -15.25 1.93 5.27
N GLU A 321 -16.26 2.33 4.50
CA GLU A 321 -17.32 1.44 4.00
C GLU A 321 -16.75 0.36 3.07
N VAL A 322 -15.92 0.74 2.09
CA VAL A 322 -15.30 -0.17 1.11
C VAL A 322 -14.40 -1.21 1.80
N GLN A 323 -13.66 -0.79 2.82
CA GLN A 323 -12.79 -1.69 3.58
C GLN A 323 -13.54 -2.51 4.64
N ALA A 324 -14.79 -2.17 4.94
CA ALA A 324 -15.52 -2.68 6.10
C ALA A 324 -14.67 -2.53 7.39
N ALA A 325 -14.03 -1.37 7.56
CA ALA A 325 -13.13 -1.11 8.68
C ALA A 325 -13.87 -1.17 10.01
N THR A 326 -13.30 -1.87 10.98
CA THR A 326 -13.86 -2.03 12.33
C THR A 326 -13.26 -1.06 13.33
N GLU A 327 -12.03 -0.63 13.05
CA GLU A 327 -11.23 0.29 13.87
C GLU A 327 -10.37 1.16 12.96
N ILE A 328 -10.03 2.37 13.41
CA ILE A 328 -9.17 3.32 12.69
C ILE A 328 -7.88 3.56 13.47
N ALA A 329 -6.79 3.65 12.71
CA ALA A 329 -5.53 4.25 13.12
C ALA A 329 -5.38 5.61 12.44
N LEU A 330 -5.56 6.68 13.21
CA LEU A 330 -5.35 8.06 12.76
C LEU A 330 -3.87 8.42 12.91
N THR A 331 -3.20 8.69 11.81
CA THR A 331 -1.76 8.98 11.80
C THR A 331 -1.48 10.47 11.60
N LYS A 332 -0.26 10.90 12.00
CA LYS A 332 0.24 12.26 11.74
C LYS A 332 -0.60 13.39 12.36
N LEU A 333 -1.18 13.15 13.53
CA LEU A 333 -1.92 14.21 14.23
C LEU A 333 -0.99 15.37 14.65
N ASP A 334 0.25 15.05 15.04
CA ASP A 334 1.32 15.98 15.39
C ASP A 334 1.62 17.01 14.31
N VAL A 335 1.48 16.64 13.05
CA VAL A 335 1.74 17.55 11.89
C VAL A 335 0.85 18.79 11.92
N LEU A 336 -0.36 18.70 12.46
CA LEU A 336 -1.32 19.81 12.50
C LEU A 336 -1.09 20.77 13.68
N SER A 337 -0.09 20.52 14.53
CA SER A 337 0.18 21.30 15.75
C SER A 337 0.52 22.78 15.51
N TYR A 338 0.89 23.16 14.28
CA TYR A 338 1.19 24.54 13.92
C TYR A 338 -0.05 25.38 13.60
N MET A 339 -1.21 24.76 13.35
CA MET A 339 -2.43 25.43 12.90
C MET A 339 -3.22 26.07 14.05
N ASP A 340 -3.75 27.28 13.85
CA ASP A 340 -4.74 27.90 14.74
C ASP A 340 -6.15 27.36 14.50
N LYS A 341 -6.47 27.16 13.23
CA LYS A 341 -7.71 26.57 12.76
C LYS A 341 -7.37 25.46 11.76
N ILE A 342 -7.94 24.29 11.95
CA ILE A 342 -7.68 23.13 11.11
C ILE A 342 -8.82 22.97 10.12
N PRO A 343 -8.56 23.05 8.81
CA PRO A 343 -9.58 22.84 7.78
C PRO A 343 -9.97 21.36 7.71
N VAL A 344 -11.26 21.11 7.49
CA VAL A 344 -11.86 19.78 7.28
C VAL A 344 -12.81 19.85 6.10
N CYS A 345 -12.66 19.01 5.10
CA CYS A 345 -13.61 18.86 4.01
C CYS A 345 -14.78 17.97 4.47
N SER A 346 -15.87 18.59 4.92
CA SER A 346 -17.00 17.88 5.53
C SER A 346 -17.98 17.31 4.52
N TYR A 347 -18.15 18.00 3.37
CA TYR A 347 -19.10 17.67 2.30
C TYR A 347 -18.56 18.10 0.95
N TYR A 348 -19.22 17.63 -0.11
CA TYR A 348 -19.05 18.19 -1.46
C TYR A 348 -20.31 18.93 -1.90
N MET A 349 -20.12 19.95 -2.75
CA MET A 349 -21.19 20.50 -3.59
C MET A 349 -21.08 19.86 -4.96
N LEU A 350 -22.17 19.26 -5.43
CA LEU A 350 -22.26 18.64 -6.76
C LEU A 350 -23.61 19.04 -7.37
N ASP A 351 -23.61 19.63 -8.56
CA ASP A 351 -24.80 20.16 -9.24
C ASP A 351 -25.62 21.12 -8.34
N GLY A 352 -24.93 21.96 -7.54
CA GLY A 352 -25.55 22.90 -6.61
C GLY A 352 -26.20 22.25 -5.38
N LYS A 353 -25.99 20.96 -5.16
CA LYS A 353 -26.52 20.21 -4.00
C LYS A 353 -25.39 19.74 -3.11
N LYS A 354 -25.58 19.88 -1.80
CA LYS A 354 -24.69 19.33 -0.79
C LYS A 354 -24.82 17.80 -0.74
N THR A 355 -23.70 17.11 -0.79
CA THR A 355 -23.65 15.65 -0.68
C THR A 355 -22.57 15.19 0.30
N ASP A 356 -22.86 14.15 1.07
CA ASP A 356 -21.94 13.42 1.95
C ASP A 356 -21.60 12.02 1.39
N ARG A 357 -22.13 11.71 0.22
CA ARG A 357 -21.83 10.47 -0.51
C ARG A 357 -20.69 10.72 -1.49
N PHE A 358 -19.74 9.80 -1.52
CA PHE A 358 -18.63 9.84 -2.48
C PHE A 358 -19.18 9.66 -3.90
N PRO A 359 -18.98 10.63 -4.82
CA PRO A 359 -19.52 10.56 -6.18
C PRO A 359 -18.83 9.50 -7.03
N PHE A 360 -19.48 9.12 -8.12
CA PHE A 360 -18.85 8.31 -9.16
C PHE A 360 -17.61 9.06 -9.72
N PRO A 361 -16.51 8.36 -10.07
CA PRO A 361 -15.22 8.98 -10.38
C PRO A 361 -15.24 10.16 -11.36
N VAL A 362 -16.04 10.10 -12.43
CA VAL A 362 -16.14 11.21 -13.39
C VAL A 362 -16.72 12.47 -12.76
N ALA A 363 -17.71 12.33 -11.88
CA ALA A 363 -18.37 13.47 -11.22
C ALA A 363 -17.48 14.13 -10.16
N LEU A 364 -16.37 13.50 -9.75
CA LEU A 364 -15.41 14.14 -8.84
C LEU A 364 -14.72 15.38 -9.43
N ASN A 365 -14.65 15.48 -10.77
CA ASN A 365 -14.06 16.64 -11.42
C ASN A 365 -14.93 17.90 -11.29
N ASP A 366 -16.23 17.73 -11.06
CA ASP A 366 -17.21 18.82 -10.93
C ASP A 366 -17.60 19.04 -9.46
N ALA A 367 -17.05 18.26 -8.54
CA ALA A 367 -17.31 18.37 -7.11
C ALA A 367 -16.48 19.49 -6.48
N GLU A 368 -17.11 20.34 -5.68
CA GLU A 368 -16.45 21.41 -4.93
C GLU A 368 -16.43 21.06 -3.44
N PRO A 369 -15.29 21.25 -2.73
CA PRO A 369 -15.20 20.94 -1.30
C PRO A 369 -15.92 21.98 -0.45
N VAL A 370 -16.64 21.52 0.58
CA VAL A 370 -17.18 22.37 1.64
C VAL A 370 -16.27 22.26 2.85
N ILE A 371 -15.54 23.32 3.14
CA ILE A 371 -14.55 23.35 4.21
C ILE A 371 -15.15 23.95 5.49
N GLU A 372 -15.02 23.21 6.58
CA GLU A 372 -15.27 23.65 7.95
C GLU A 372 -13.95 23.80 8.69
N TYR A 373 -13.92 24.62 9.74
CA TYR A 373 -12.69 24.86 10.51
C TYR A 373 -12.91 24.48 11.97
N LEU A 374 -12.03 23.61 12.47
CA LEU A 374 -11.97 23.24 13.88
C LEU A 374 -10.84 23.98 14.59
N ASP A 375 -10.91 24.09 15.90
CA ASP A 375 -9.85 24.69 16.70
C ASP A 375 -8.57 23.85 16.67
N GLY A 376 -7.44 24.49 16.42
CA GLY A 376 -6.11 23.89 16.56
C GLY A 376 -5.64 23.92 18.02
N TRP A 377 -4.55 23.23 18.29
CA TRP A 377 -4.00 23.12 19.67
C TRP A 377 -2.69 23.86 19.88
N LYS A 378 -1.98 24.24 18.82
CA LYS A 378 -0.78 25.11 18.85
C LYS A 378 0.29 24.71 19.88
N CYS A 379 0.45 23.44 20.12
CA CYS A 379 1.52 22.92 20.99
C CYS A 379 1.99 21.57 20.50
N ASP A 380 3.23 21.23 20.86
CA ASP A 380 3.82 19.92 20.59
C ASP A 380 3.08 18.82 21.38
N ILE A 381 2.64 17.78 20.68
CA ILE A 381 1.97 16.61 21.24
C ILE A 381 2.81 15.32 21.07
N SER A 382 4.01 15.40 20.52
CA SER A 382 4.85 14.23 20.19
C SER A 382 5.23 13.38 21.43
N GLY A 383 5.28 14.00 22.60
CA GLY A 383 5.52 13.32 23.88
C GLY A 383 4.30 12.70 24.54
N VAL A 384 3.10 12.91 24.02
CA VAL A 384 1.86 12.40 24.62
C VAL A 384 1.73 10.88 24.39
N ARG A 385 1.33 10.13 25.42
CA ARG A 385 1.12 8.67 25.35
C ARG A 385 -0.25 8.22 25.89
N ARG A 386 -1.00 9.12 26.52
CA ARG A 386 -2.33 8.84 27.05
C ARG A 386 -3.35 9.78 26.45
N TRP A 387 -4.55 9.31 26.23
CA TRP A 387 -5.65 10.09 25.65
C TRP A 387 -5.97 11.37 26.46
N GLU A 388 -5.97 11.25 27.79
CA GLU A 388 -6.33 12.33 28.71
C GLU A 388 -5.29 13.47 28.70
N ASP A 389 -4.06 13.20 28.27
CA ASP A 389 -2.97 14.17 28.21
C ASP A 389 -2.94 14.94 26.88
N LEU A 390 -3.76 14.55 25.88
CA LEU A 390 -3.93 15.32 24.65
C LEU A 390 -4.66 16.64 24.94
N PRO A 391 -4.26 17.74 24.27
CA PRO A 391 -5.03 18.97 24.32
C PRO A 391 -6.50 18.76 23.94
N VAL A 392 -7.42 19.45 24.63
CA VAL A 392 -8.88 19.28 24.39
C VAL A 392 -9.23 19.51 22.91
N ALA A 393 -8.59 20.49 22.25
CA ALA A 393 -8.82 20.73 20.82
C ALA A 393 -8.39 19.53 19.95
N ALA A 394 -7.28 18.87 20.27
CA ALA A 394 -6.83 17.65 19.59
C ALA A 394 -7.79 16.48 19.82
N GLN A 395 -8.25 16.29 21.08
CA GLN A 395 -9.29 15.29 21.38
C GLN A 395 -10.56 15.56 20.58
N ASN A 396 -11.04 16.82 20.55
CA ASN A 396 -12.24 17.22 19.80
C ASN A 396 -12.09 16.97 18.30
N TYR A 397 -10.93 17.21 17.74
CA TYR A 397 -10.62 16.91 16.33
C TYR A 397 -10.77 15.41 16.03
N VAL A 398 -10.15 14.55 16.86
CA VAL A 398 -10.24 13.10 16.72
C VAL A 398 -11.68 12.61 16.87
N LEU A 399 -12.41 13.08 17.88
CA LEU A 399 -13.83 12.73 18.13
C LEU A 399 -14.75 13.21 17.01
N TYR A 400 -14.46 14.39 16.44
CA TYR A 400 -15.20 14.89 15.28
C TYR A 400 -15.04 13.96 14.08
N ILE A 401 -13.79 13.58 13.73
CA ILE A 401 -13.54 12.65 12.63
C ILE A 401 -14.24 11.30 12.89
N GLU A 402 -14.05 10.72 14.07
CA GLU A 402 -14.66 9.44 14.47
C GLU A 402 -16.17 9.46 14.26
N LYS A 403 -16.84 10.51 14.72
CA LYS A 403 -18.28 10.71 14.53
C LYS A 403 -18.68 10.81 13.07
N GLN A 404 -17.90 11.56 12.26
CA GLN A 404 -18.22 11.80 10.85
C GLN A 404 -18.04 10.57 9.98
N ILE A 405 -17.01 9.77 10.23
CA ILE A 405 -16.72 8.56 9.44
C ILE A 405 -17.48 7.32 9.95
N GLY A 406 -18.06 7.39 11.16
CA GLY A 406 -18.86 6.30 11.74
C GLY A 406 -18.04 5.06 12.13
N CYS A 407 -16.74 5.20 12.38
CA CYS A 407 -15.85 4.11 12.77
C CYS A 407 -14.94 4.55 13.92
N PRO A 408 -14.79 3.73 14.99
CA PRO A 408 -14.01 4.11 16.17
C PRO A 408 -12.53 4.30 15.84
N ILE A 409 -11.95 5.41 16.31
CA ILE A 409 -10.52 5.70 16.19
C ILE A 409 -9.84 5.15 17.46
N LYS A 410 -9.16 4.04 17.34
CA LYS A 410 -8.50 3.34 18.46
C LYS A 410 -7.06 3.77 18.64
N TYR A 411 -6.35 4.03 17.54
CA TYR A 411 -4.93 4.39 17.55
C TYR A 411 -4.76 5.81 17.03
N VAL A 412 -4.07 6.66 17.78
CA VAL A 412 -3.78 8.06 17.40
C VAL A 412 -2.28 8.27 17.43
N SER A 413 -1.67 8.45 16.25
CA SER A 413 -0.24 8.69 16.15
C SER A 413 0.06 10.18 16.35
N VAL A 414 0.99 10.45 17.24
CA VAL A 414 1.42 11.79 17.67
C VAL A 414 2.88 12.10 17.34
N GLY A 415 3.53 11.28 16.53
CA GLY A 415 4.91 11.44 16.10
C GLY A 415 5.36 10.31 15.18
N PRO A 416 6.58 10.35 14.60
CA PRO A 416 7.05 9.36 13.62
C PRO A 416 7.54 8.04 14.26
N GLU A 417 7.90 8.05 15.54
CA GLU A 417 8.51 6.91 16.23
C GLU A 417 7.48 5.83 16.55
N ARG A 418 7.94 4.57 16.69
CA ARG A 418 7.10 3.40 16.95
C ARG A 418 6.16 3.61 18.15
N ASP A 419 6.68 4.15 19.24
CA ASP A 419 5.96 4.36 20.50
C ASP A 419 5.19 5.69 20.58
N SER A 420 5.32 6.56 19.55
CA SER A 420 4.60 7.84 19.51
C SER A 420 3.14 7.64 19.10
N ILE A 421 2.41 6.90 19.93
CA ILE A 421 1.02 6.52 19.71
C ILE A 421 0.22 6.54 21.01
N VAL A 422 -1.00 7.03 20.92
CA VAL A 422 -2.02 6.97 21.96
C VAL A 422 -3.03 5.90 21.58
N ILE A 423 -3.29 4.96 22.49
CA ILE A 423 -4.30 3.91 22.32
C ILE A 423 -5.51 4.26 23.19
N ARG A 424 -6.71 4.23 22.59
CA ARG A 424 -7.99 4.55 23.23
C ARG A 424 -8.78 3.31 23.60
#